data_e064f01c7a52bc13a4dffcd34ce5ad8c
#
_entry.id   e064f01c7a52bc13a4dffcd34ce5ad8c
#
_cell.length_a   1.000
_cell.length_b   1.000
_cell.length_c   1.000
_cell.angle_alpha   90.00
_cell.angle_beta   90.00
_cell.angle_gamma   90.00
#
_symmetry.space_group_name_H-M   'P 1'
#
loop_
_entity.id
_entity.type
_entity.pdbx_description
1 polymer ?
#
loop_
_entity_poly.entity_id
_entity_poly.type
_entity_poly.pdbx_seq_one_letter_code
_entity_poly.pdbx_strand_id
1 'polypeptide(L)'
;MARHNQKIGMKRIDLQLTRLSLGTAPLAGLFKSVDISESDELINTALNNGMNYFDTAPLYGHGLAEERLGRILGSITQPSKSYVLQTKVGRVLNWVEKADPVPWFPDADPHIQPVFDYSADGIKRSLDESLKRLGVDHIDIALMHDAENHISEAINIAYPVLADLKRQGIIKAVGIGINFCDVAIEIMKNVDLDIVLLAGRYTLLDQSAQKKLLPYALERKVDITIGGVFNSGVLADPKPGATFEYLPASDEIIKKAQDIGAFLKNLGIPLTAAALQFPLRHPAVTSVLTGSRNSKELLANMADFDLELPEDIWNQLEDAGLIEKLSL
;
A
#
# COMPACT_ATOMS: atom_id res chain seq x y z
N MET A 1 7.75 19.10 -13.46
CA MET A 1 6.50 18.74 -12.76
C MET A 1 6.90 17.85 -11.58
N ALA A 2 6.39 18.10 -10.39
CA ALA A 2 6.68 17.26 -9.23
C ALA A 2 6.23 15.82 -9.53
N ARG A 3 7.10 14.83 -9.27
CA ARG A 3 6.87 13.43 -9.67
C ARG A 3 5.85 12.72 -8.79
N HIS A 4 5.74 13.13 -7.50
CA HIS A 4 4.81 12.51 -6.55
C HIS A 4 3.35 12.62 -6.98
N ASN A 5 2.94 13.74 -7.56
CA ASN A 5 1.56 13.98 -8.01
C ASN A 5 1.35 13.73 -9.51
N GLN A 6 2.34 13.16 -10.21
CA GLN A 6 2.18 12.73 -11.59
C GLN A 6 1.14 11.61 -11.64
N LYS A 7 0.10 11.81 -12.45
CA LYS A 7 -0.96 10.81 -12.64
C LYS A 7 -0.60 9.86 -13.77
N ILE A 8 -0.79 8.56 -13.51
CA ILE A 8 -0.57 7.47 -14.46
C ILE A 8 -1.90 6.74 -14.63
N GLY A 9 -2.31 6.54 -15.88
CA GLY A 9 -3.49 5.75 -16.21
C GLY A 9 -3.27 4.27 -15.91
N MET A 10 -4.27 3.64 -15.32
CA MET A 10 -4.28 2.19 -15.18
C MET A 10 -4.35 1.52 -16.55
N LYS A 11 -3.73 0.36 -16.69
CA LYS A 11 -3.54 -0.32 -17.98
C LYS A 11 -4.83 -0.85 -18.61
N ARG A 12 -5.83 -1.18 -17.78
CA ARG A 12 -7.08 -1.82 -18.22
C ARG A 12 -8.34 -1.01 -17.94
N ILE A 13 -8.23 0.08 -17.18
CA ILE A 13 -9.37 0.83 -16.63
C ILE A 13 -9.09 2.32 -16.79
N ASP A 14 -10.12 3.09 -17.10
CA ASP A 14 -10.04 4.55 -17.13
C ASP A 14 -10.05 5.12 -15.70
N LEU A 15 -8.92 4.94 -15.03
CA LEU A 15 -8.65 5.46 -13.71
C LEU A 15 -7.19 5.92 -13.64
N GLN A 16 -6.94 7.09 -13.06
CA GLN A 16 -5.61 7.67 -12.94
C GLN A 16 -5.15 7.71 -11.50
N LEU A 17 -4.01 7.09 -11.22
CA LEU A 17 -3.39 7.03 -9.90
C LEU A 17 -2.17 7.95 -9.86
N THR A 18 -1.94 8.65 -8.74
CA THR A 18 -0.68 9.36 -8.53
C THR A 18 0.47 8.37 -8.32
N ARG A 19 1.66 8.74 -8.79
CA ARG A 19 2.89 7.93 -8.68
C ARG A 19 3.26 7.65 -7.24
N LEU A 20 3.05 8.61 -6.34
CA LEU A 20 3.12 8.41 -4.90
C LEU A 20 1.71 8.43 -4.33
N SER A 21 1.40 7.49 -3.47
CA SER A 21 0.08 7.31 -2.85
C SER A 21 0.19 7.18 -1.34
N LEU A 22 -0.90 7.47 -0.63
CA LEU A 22 -0.95 7.45 0.82
C LEU A 22 -1.61 6.17 1.35
N GLY A 23 -0.83 5.37 2.10
CA GLY A 23 -1.32 4.25 2.90
C GLY A 23 -1.69 4.71 4.29
N THR A 24 -2.83 4.29 4.78
CA THR A 24 -3.43 4.83 6.00
C THR A 24 -3.24 3.99 7.26
N ALA A 25 -2.55 2.84 7.19
CA ALA A 25 -2.27 2.06 8.39
C ALA A 25 -1.62 2.88 9.53
N PRO A 26 -0.65 3.80 9.27
CA PRO A 26 -0.10 4.64 10.31
C PRO A 26 -1.11 5.64 10.91
N LEU A 27 -2.14 6.06 10.17
CA LEU A 27 -3.20 6.93 10.70
C LEU A 27 -3.99 6.27 11.82
N ALA A 28 -4.08 4.94 11.82
CA ALA A 28 -4.72 4.17 12.89
C ALA A 28 -3.81 3.94 14.10
N GLY A 29 -2.65 4.59 14.15
CA GLY A 29 -1.71 4.43 15.26
C GLY A 29 -0.85 3.17 15.16
N LEU A 30 -0.44 2.74 13.95
CA LEU A 30 0.45 1.58 13.79
C LEU A 30 1.72 1.76 14.63
N PHE A 31 1.91 0.91 15.65
CA PHE A 31 2.96 0.90 16.67
C PHE A 31 2.97 2.10 17.64
N LYS A 32 2.31 3.20 17.33
CA LYS A 32 2.31 4.41 18.15
C LYS A 32 1.05 5.23 17.89
N SER A 33 0.39 5.66 18.95
CA SER A 33 -0.80 6.54 18.87
C SER A 33 -0.55 7.78 18.01
N VAL A 34 -1.58 8.18 17.28
CA VAL A 34 -1.60 9.36 16.42
C VAL A 34 -2.84 10.19 16.77
N ASP A 35 -2.67 11.48 17.02
CA ASP A 35 -3.80 12.37 17.29
C ASP A 35 -4.69 12.55 16.04
N ILE A 36 -5.99 12.72 16.27
CA ILE A 36 -6.96 12.95 15.18
C ILE A 36 -6.59 14.17 14.35
N SER A 37 -6.16 15.25 15.01
CA SER A 37 -5.73 16.49 14.33
C SER A 37 -4.51 16.27 13.44
N GLU A 38 -3.55 15.45 13.87
CA GLU A 38 -2.39 15.08 13.05
C GLU A 38 -2.82 14.26 11.82
N SER A 39 -3.78 13.33 12.00
CA SER A 39 -4.36 12.55 10.90
C SER A 39 -5.08 13.45 9.89
N ASP A 40 -5.92 14.36 10.37
CA ASP A 40 -6.66 15.32 9.53
C ASP A 40 -5.69 16.23 8.75
N GLU A 41 -4.65 16.75 9.41
CA GLU A 41 -3.61 17.58 8.77
C GLU A 41 -2.84 16.80 7.70
N LEU A 42 -2.48 15.54 7.98
CA LEU A 42 -1.75 14.70 7.02
C LEU A 42 -2.57 14.43 5.76
N ILE A 43 -3.85 14.07 5.90
CA ILE A 43 -4.74 13.81 4.75
C ILE A 43 -4.93 15.09 3.93
N ASN A 44 -5.16 16.24 4.59
CA ASN A 44 -5.26 17.53 3.91
C ASN A 44 -3.95 17.89 3.21
N THR A 45 -2.80 17.60 3.81
CA THR A 45 -1.48 17.82 3.20
C THR A 45 -1.32 16.99 1.91
N ALA A 46 -1.72 15.71 1.92
CA ALA A 46 -1.70 14.86 0.74
C ALA A 46 -2.55 15.45 -0.39
N LEU A 47 -3.80 15.80 -0.10
CA LEU A 47 -4.73 16.39 -1.06
C LEU A 47 -4.24 17.73 -1.63
N ASN A 48 -3.74 18.61 -0.76
CA ASN A 48 -3.26 19.94 -1.16
C ASN A 48 -1.98 19.89 -2.02
N ASN A 49 -1.20 18.81 -1.91
CA ASN A 49 -0.03 18.54 -2.75
C ASN A 49 -0.35 17.69 -4.00
N GLY A 50 -1.63 17.45 -4.27
CA GLY A 50 -2.10 16.80 -5.49
C GLY A 50 -2.02 15.28 -5.49
N MET A 51 -1.77 14.61 -4.35
CA MET A 51 -1.95 13.18 -4.23
C MET A 51 -3.44 12.85 -4.34
N ASN A 52 -3.76 11.88 -5.19
CA ASN A 52 -5.16 11.49 -5.39
C ASN A 52 -5.47 10.04 -5.02
N TYR A 53 -4.48 9.22 -4.68
CA TYR A 53 -4.67 7.80 -4.44
C TYR A 53 -4.43 7.46 -2.97
N PHE A 54 -5.48 6.94 -2.31
CA PHE A 54 -5.53 6.61 -0.89
C PHE A 54 -5.86 5.13 -0.71
N ASP A 55 -5.05 4.43 0.09
CA ASP A 55 -5.26 3.03 0.45
C ASP A 55 -5.57 2.89 1.93
N THR A 56 -6.63 2.15 2.24
CA THR A 56 -7.06 1.82 3.60
C THR A 56 -7.48 0.35 3.71
N ALA A 57 -7.91 -0.09 4.89
CA ALA A 57 -8.49 -1.41 5.13
C ALA A 57 -9.28 -1.46 6.44
N PRO A 58 -10.29 -2.34 6.56
CA PRO A 58 -10.94 -2.63 7.85
C PRO A 58 -9.97 -3.09 8.94
N LEU A 59 -8.93 -3.85 8.56
CA LEU A 59 -7.89 -4.31 9.50
C LEU A 59 -7.15 -3.16 10.19
N TYR A 60 -6.95 -2.02 9.52
CA TYR A 60 -6.09 -0.96 10.01
C TYR A 60 -6.74 -0.22 11.19
N GLY A 61 -6.23 -0.53 12.39
CA GLY A 61 -6.82 -0.05 13.64
C GLY A 61 -8.26 -0.50 13.85
N HIS A 62 -8.62 -1.67 13.29
CA HIS A 62 -9.96 -2.26 13.39
C HIS A 62 -11.07 -1.27 12.97
N GLY A 63 -10.85 -0.62 11.80
CA GLY A 63 -11.75 0.38 11.22
C GLY A 63 -11.34 1.83 11.44
N LEU A 64 -10.46 2.12 12.41
CA LEU A 64 -10.08 3.48 12.78
C LEU A 64 -9.42 4.24 11.63
N ALA A 65 -8.60 3.57 10.78
CA ALA A 65 -7.99 4.22 9.61
C ALA A 65 -9.06 4.70 8.62
N GLU A 66 -10.09 3.89 8.38
CA GLU A 66 -11.21 4.26 7.51
C GLU A 66 -12.02 5.43 8.08
N GLU A 67 -12.30 5.43 9.39
CA GLU A 67 -13.00 6.54 10.05
C GLU A 67 -12.20 7.84 9.96
N ARG A 68 -10.90 7.81 10.24
CA ARG A 68 -10.01 8.98 10.16
C ARG A 68 -9.90 9.51 8.73
N LEU A 69 -9.73 8.62 7.74
CA LEU A 69 -9.69 9.01 6.34
C LEU A 69 -11.03 9.61 5.88
N GLY A 70 -12.13 8.99 6.29
CA GLY A 70 -13.48 9.39 5.95
C GLY A 70 -13.88 10.78 6.47
N ARG A 71 -13.36 11.20 7.62
CA ARG A 71 -13.58 12.56 8.15
C ARG A 71 -13.25 13.66 7.14
N ILE A 72 -12.19 13.46 6.36
CA ILE A 72 -11.74 14.43 5.36
C ILE A 72 -12.35 14.13 3.99
N LEU A 73 -12.23 12.88 3.50
CA LEU A 73 -12.71 12.54 2.15
C LEU A 73 -14.23 12.68 2.04
N GLY A 74 -15.00 12.25 3.05
CA GLY A 74 -16.46 12.37 3.08
C GLY A 74 -16.97 13.83 3.12
N SER A 75 -16.11 14.79 3.48
CA SER A 75 -16.45 16.22 3.45
C SER A 75 -16.18 16.89 2.09
N ILE A 76 -15.54 16.19 1.14
CA ILE A 76 -15.16 16.75 -0.16
C ILE A 76 -16.38 16.78 -1.09
N THR A 77 -16.92 17.97 -1.31
CA THR A 77 -18.04 18.21 -2.24
C THR A 77 -17.60 18.79 -3.60
N GLN A 78 -16.30 19.09 -3.77
CA GLN A 78 -15.78 19.75 -4.96
C GLN A 78 -15.21 18.73 -5.96
N PRO A 79 -15.70 18.71 -7.23
CA PRO A 79 -15.17 17.82 -8.28
C PRO A 79 -13.67 18.03 -8.59
N SER A 80 -13.12 19.22 -8.29
CA SER A 80 -11.71 19.55 -8.49
C SER A 80 -10.76 18.81 -7.55
N LYS A 81 -11.27 18.24 -6.47
CA LYS A 81 -10.53 17.40 -5.50
C LYS A 81 -10.90 15.92 -5.66
N SER A 82 -10.99 15.43 -6.88
CA SER A 82 -11.25 14.02 -7.13
C SER A 82 -10.11 13.15 -6.57
N TYR A 83 -10.45 12.17 -5.80
CA TYR A 83 -9.53 11.17 -5.28
C TYR A 83 -9.89 9.78 -5.80
N VAL A 84 -8.97 8.84 -5.69
CA VAL A 84 -9.17 7.41 -5.90
C VAL A 84 -9.06 6.74 -4.54
N LEU A 85 -10.12 6.07 -4.15
CA LEU A 85 -10.22 5.40 -2.86
C LEU A 85 -10.14 3.89 -3.04
N GLN A 86 -9.14 3.30 -2.40
CA GLN A 86 -8.94 1.87 -2.31
C GLN A 86 -9.15 1.38 -0.89
N THR A 87 -9.98 0.35 -0.72
CA THR A 87 -10.07 -0.41 0.54
C THR A 87 -10.00 -1.90 0.27
N LYS A 88 -10.06 -2.69 1.34
CA LYS A 88 -9.88 -4.14 1.26
C LYS A 88 -11.08 -4.87 1.83
N VAL A 89 -11.35 -6.07 1.33
CA VAL A 89 -12.44 -6.96 1.74
C VAL A 89 -11.89 -8.34 2.12
N GLY A 90 -12.74 -9.18 2.71
CA GLY A 90 -12.36 -10.52 3.19
C GLY A 90 -12.03 -10.53 4.68
N ARG A 91 -12.05 -9.37 5.34
CA ARG A 91 -12.07 -9.24 6.80
C ARG A 91 -13.27 -8.42 7.21
N VAL A 92 -14.11 -8.97 8.07
CA VAL A 92 -15.24 -8.27 8.72
C VAL A 92 -14.86 -7.91 10.14
N LEU A 93 -15.40 -6.82 10.66
CA LEU A 93 -15.18 -6.39 12.02
C LEU A 93 -16.34 -6.84 12.90
N ASN A 94 -16.04 -7.65 13.91
CA ASN A 94 -17.03 -8.15 14.86
C ASN A 94 -16.76 -7.55 16.24
N TRP A 95 -17.85 -7.15 16.91
CA TRP A 95 -17.78 -6.81 18.31
C TRP A 95 -17.66 -8.09 19.17
N VAL A 96 -16.78 -8.05 20.17
CA VAL A 96 -16.58 -9.15 21.13
C VAL A 96 -16.74 -8.64 22.56
N GLU A 97 -17.40 -9.42 23.42
CA GLU A 97 -17.64 -9.06 24.82
C GLU A 97 -16.32 -8.96 25.62
N LYS A 98 -15.44 -9.92 25.39
CA LYS A 98 -14.11 -9.92 26.00
C LYS A 98 -13.13 -9.17 25.10
N ALA A 99 -12.61 -8.06 25.61
CA ALA A 99 -11.59 -7.28 24.91
C ALA A 99 -10.29 -8.10 24.74
N ASP A 100 -9.75 -8.08 23.50
CA ASP A 100 -8.43 -8.62 23.20
C ASP A 100 -7.46 -7.48 22.89
N PRO A 101 -6.22 -7.49 23.43
CA PRO A 101 -5.24 -6.45 23.12
C PRO A 101 -4.97 -6.33 21.63
N VAL A 102 -4.80 -5.08 21.13
CA VAL A 102 -4.44 -4.77 19.74
C VAL A 102 -3.03 -4.16 19.72
N PRO A 103 -1.97 -4.95 19.89
CA PRO A 103 -0.63 -4.43 20.17
C PRO A 103 -0.06 -3.57 19.04
N TRP A 104 -0.48 -3.81 17.80
CA TRP A 104 -0.02 -3.03 16.66
C TRP A 104 -0.76 -1.71 16.46
N PHE A 105 -1.96 -1.58 17.03
CA PHE A 105 -2.81 -0.42 16.91
C PHE A 105 -3.33 0.01 18.30
N PRO A 106 -2.51 0.70 19.09
CA PRO A 106 -2.88 1.06 20.47
C PRO A 106 -4.11 1.96 20.59
N ASP A 107 -4.50 2.65 19.51
CA ASP A 107 -5.69 3.50 19.48
C ASP A 107 -6.97 2.72 19.11
N ALA A 108 -6.86 1.45 18.66
CA ALA A 108 -7.99 0.66 18.25
C ALA A 108 -8.85 0.22 19.43
N ASP A 109 -10.17 0.12 19.24
CA ASP A 109 -11.07 -0.46 20.23
C ASP A 109 -10.79 -1.98 20.36
N PRO A 110 -10.37 -2.47 21.55
CA PRO A 110 -10.05 -3.87 21.75
C PRO A 110 -11.29 -4.79 21.71
N HIS A 111 -12.50 -4.25 21.74
CA HIS A 111 -13.75 -4.99 21.55
C HIS A 111 -14.10 -5.21 20.08
N ILE A 112 -13.43 -4.55 19.14
CA ILE A 112 -13.63 -4.72 17.71
C ILE A 112 -12.53 -5.63 17.18
N GLN A 113 -12.91 -6.82 16.67
CA GLN A 113 -11.95 -7.82 16.20
C GLN A 113 -12.16 -8.15 14.72
N PRO A 114 -11.09 -8.12 13.89
CA PRO A 114 -11.16 -8.50 12.49
C PRO A 114 -11.20 -10.03 12.37
N VAL A 115 -12.15 -10.53 11.60
CA VAL A 115 -12.31 -11.95 11.30
C VAL A 115 -12.30 -12.16 9.79
N PHE A 116 -11.60 -13.18 9.32
CA PHE A 116 -11.66 -13.56 7.92
C PHE A 116 -13.07 -14.07 7.55
N ASP A 117 -13.66 -13.48 6.53
CA ASP A 117 -14.91 -13.91 5.93
C ASP A 117 -14.88 -13.68 4.42
N TYR A 118 -14.48 -14.70 3.69
CA TYR A 118 -14.44 -14.72 2.23
C TYR A 118 -15.73 -15.24 1.59
N SER A 119 -16.80 -15.43 2.38
CA SER A 119 -18.12 -15.74 1.85
C SER A 119 -18.69 -14.57 1.03
N ALA A 120 -19.66 -14.85 0.17
CA ALA A 120 -20.31 -13.80 -0.64
C ALA A 120 -20.94 -12.69 0.23
N ASP A 121 -21.54 -13.06 1.35
CA ASP A 121 -22.14 -12.11 2.29
C ASP A 121 -21.05 -11.35 3.08
N GLY A 122 -19.96 -12.03 3.48
CA GLY A 122 -18.81 -11.41 4.13
C GLY A 122 -18.14 -10.34 3.27
N ILE A 123 -17.96 -10.61 1.98
CA ILE A 123 -17.38 -9.64 1.03
C ILE A 123 -18.28 -8.39 0.90
N LYS A 124 -19.59 -8.58 0.71
CA LYS A 124 -20.54 -7.46 0.62
C LYS A 124 -20.61 -6.67 1.92
N ARG A 125 -20.74 -7.39 3.05
CA ARG A 125 -20.76 -6.79 4.38
C ARG A 125 -19.51 -5.96 4.65
N SER A 126 -18.32 -6.50 4.33
CA SER A 126 -17.04 -5.79 4.50
C SER A 126 -17.03 -4.48 3.72
N LEU A 127 -17.49 -4.48 2.46
CA LEU A 127 -17.55 -3.29 1.62
C LEU A 127 -18.56 -2.25 2.15
N ASP A 128 -19.78 -2.71 2.51
CA ASP A 128 -20.84 -1.84 3.04
C ASP A 128 -20.45 -1.18 4.36
N GLU A 129 -19.78 -1.93 5.25
CA GLU A 129 -19.28 -1.41 6.51
C GLU A 129 -18.13 -0.43 6.30
N SER A 130 -17.25 -0.65 5.31
CA SER A 130 -16.20 0.29 4.92
C SER A 130 -16.78 1.61 4.41
N LEU A 131 -17.79 1.56 3.53
CA LEU A 131 -18.51 2.77 3.06
C LEU A 131 -19.07 3.59 4.22
N LYS A 132 -19.67 2.91 5.23
CA LYS A 132 -20.22 3.58 6.42
C LYS A 132 -19.13 4.25 7.27
N ARG A 133 -18.00 3.55 7.55
CA ARG A 133 -16.89 4.13 8.33
C ARG A 133 -16.22 5.29 7.62
N LEU A 134 -16.06 5.16 6.29
CA LEU A 134 -15.51 6.21 5.44
C LEU A 134 -16.48 7.41 5.24
N GLY A 135 -17.79 7.19 5.43
CA GLY A 135 -18.79 8.24 5.20
C GLY A 135 -18.83 8.73 3.75
N VAL A 136 -18.54 7.85 2.80
CA VAL A 136 -18.52 8.12 1.36
C VAL A 136 -19.54 7.25 0.63
N ASP A 137 -19.90 7.63 -0.58
CA ASP A 137 -20.88 6.92 -1.42
C ASP A 137 -20.23 5.96 -2.44
N HIS A 138 -18.89 5.98 -2.56
CA HIS A 138 -18.18 5.13 -3.51
C HIS A 138 -16.82 4.67 -2.98
N ILE A 139 -16.38 3.52 -3.49
CA ILE A 139 -15.02 2.98 -3.41
C ILE A 139 -14.61 2.65 -4.84
N ASP A 140 -13.44 3.14 -5.27
CA ASP A 140 -13.00 2.90 -6.65
C ASP A 140 -12.37 1.51 -6.81
N ILE A 141 -11.55 1.09 -5.85
CA ILE A 141 -10.77 -0.14 -5.91
C ILE A 141 -11.04 -1.00 -4.67
N ALA A 142 -11.49 -2.23 -4.88
CA ALA A 142 -11.66 -3.20 -3.81
C ALA A 142 -10.63 -4.32 -3.94
N LEU A 143 -9.81 -4.53 -2.89
CA LEU A 143 -8.79 -5.58 -2.85
C LEU A 143 -9.23 -6.73 -1.94
N MET A 144 -9.05 -7.96 -2.37
CA MET A 144 -9.06 -9.13 -1.48
C MET A 144 -7.83 -9.07 -0.57
N HIS A 145 -8.01 -9.14 0.75
CA HIS A 145 -6.97 -8.86 1.75
C HIS A 145 -6.36 -10.13 2.32
N ASP A 146 -5.03 -10.32 2.16
CA ASP A 146 -4.26 -11.42 2.78
C ASP A 146 -4.90 -12.79 2.51
N ALA A 147 -5.08 -13.13 1.22
CA ALA A 147 -5.78 -14.34 0.79
C ALA A 147 -4.91 -15.60 0.79
N GLU A 148 -3.70 -15.58 1.35
CA GLU A 148 -2.74 -16.69 1.30
C GLU A 148 -3.27 -17.99 1.89
N ASN A 149 -4.15 -17.91 2.88
CA ASN A 149 -4.81 -19.08 3.49
C ASN A 149 -6.25 -19.30 2.96
N HIS A 150 -6.68 -18.49 1.98
CA HIS A 150 -8.03 -18.44 1.44
C HIS A 150 -8.05 -18.36 -0.10
N ILE A 151 -7.04 -18.95 -0.77
CA ILE A 151 -6.87 -18.86 -2.22
C ILE A 151 -8.11 -19.39 -2.96
N SER A 152 -8.64 -20.53 -2.53
CA SER A 152 -9.82 -21.14 -3.14
C SER A 152 -11.04 -20.25 -3.03
N GLU A 153 -11.29 -19.68 -1.85
CA GLU A 153 -12.42 -18.77 -1.59
C GLU A 153 -12.23 -17.44 -2.32
N ALA A 154 -11.00 -16.93 -2.38
CA ALA A 154 -10.68 -15.73 -3.12
C ALA A 154 -11.01 -15.87 -4.61
N ILE A 155 -10.64 -17.01 -5.22
CA ILE A 155 -10.87 -17.30 -6.64
C ILE A 155 -12.36 -17.60 -6.91
N ASN A 156 -12.96 -18.49 -6.12
CA ASN A 156 -14.25 -19.08 -6.47
C ASN A 156 -15.46 -18.35 -5.87
N ILE A 157 -15.25 -17.49 -4.86
CA ILE A 157 -16.33 -16.78 -4.16
C ILE A 157 -16.11 -15.27 -4.21
N ALA A 158 -15.00 -14.77 -3.63
CA ALA A 158 -14.80 -13.34 -3.46
C ALA A 158 -14.64 -12.61 -4.80
N TYR A 159 -13.80 -13.13 -5.69
CA TYR A 159 -13.61 -12.51 -7.01
C TYR A 159 -14.91 -12.45 -7.83
N PRO A 160 -15.72 -13.50 -7.98
CA PRO A 160 -17.02 -13.42 -8.66
C PRO A 160 -17.95 -12.33 -8.10
N VAL A 161 -17.99 -12.16 -6.78
CA VAL A 161 -18.79 -11.11 -6.13
C VAL A 161 -18.25 -9.72 -6.50
N LEU A 162 -16.94 -9.51 -6.39
CA LEU A 162 -16.30 -8.23 -6.73
C LEU A 162 -16.41 -7.91 -8.23
N ALA A 163 -16.25 -8.92 -9.10
CA ALA A 163 -16.43 -8.78 -10.54
C ALA A 163 -17.88 -8.39 -10.90
N ASP A 164 -18.86 -8.90 -10.16
CA ASP A 164 -20.25 -8.49 -10.32
C ASP A 164 -20.47 -7.04 -9.88
N LEU A 165 -19.95 -6.63 -8.73
CA LEU A 165 -20.00 -5.24 -8.27
C LEU A 165 -19.32 -4.28 -9.25
N LYS A 166 -18.18 -4.69 -9.85
CA LYS A 166 -17.52 -3.93 -10.92
C LYS A 166 -18.41 -3.81 -12.16
N ARG A 167 -19.05 -4.89 -12.60
CA ARG A 167 -19.98 -4.87 -13.75
C ARG A 167 -21.19 -3.97 -13.50
N GLN A 168 -21.65 -3.87 -12.26
CA GLN A 168 -22.70 -2.96 -11.85
C GLN A 168 -22.27 -1.50 -11.71
N GLY A 169 -20.95 -1.21 -11.79
CA GLY A 169 -20.40 0.13 -11.63
C GLY A 169 -20.30 0.60 -10.16
N ILE A 170 -20.49 -0.31 -9.19
CA ILE A 170 -20.39 -0.01 -7.75
C ILE A 170 -18.92 0.20 -7.36
N ILE A 171 -18.01 -0.56 -7.95
CA ILE A 171 -16.56 -0.36 -7.90
C ILE A 171 -16.00 -0.29 -9.32
N LYS A 172 -14.81 0.30 -9.50
CA LYS A 172 -14.15 0.42 -10.81
C LYS A 172 -13.12 -0.67 -11.05
N ALA A 173 -12.43 -1.12 -10.00
CA ALA A 173 -11.34 -2.09 -10.10
C ALA A 173 -11.40 -3.15 -9.02
N VAL A 174 -10.95 -4.36 -9.39
CA VAL A 174 -10.80 -5.50 -8.48
C VAL A 174 -9.33 -5.89 -8.41
N GLY A 175 -8.84 -6.14 -7.20
CA GLY A 175 -7.46 -6.56 -7.00
C GLY A 175 -7.25 -7.43 -5.77
N ILE A 176 -5.97 -7.55 -5.39
CA ILE A 176 -5.52 -8.25 -4.19
C ILE A 176 -4.47 -7.42 -3.46
N GLY A 177 -4.52 -7.39 -2.13
CA GLY A 177 -3.47 -6.83 -1.27
C GLY A 177 -2.77 -7.98 -0.53
N ILE A 178 -1.46 -8.16 -0.77
CA ILE A 178 -0.74 -9.36 -0.33
C ILE A 178 0.76 -9.13 -0.18
N ASN A 179 1.42 -10.01 0.60
CA ASN A 179 2.88 -10.04 0.79
C ASN A 179 3.57 -11.26 0.13
N PHE A 180 2.83 -12.08 -0.63
CA PHE A 180 3.33 -13.34 -1.19
C PHE A 180 3.21 -13.34 -2.72
N CYS A 181 4.37 -13.31 -3.40
CA CYS A 181 4.41 -13.24 -4.86
C CYS A 181 3.77 -14.46 -5.54
N ASP A 182 4.03 -15.67 -5.03
CA ASP A 182 3.51 -16.90 -5.63
C ASP A 182 1.99 -17.01 -5.49
N VAL A 183 1.43 -16.54 -4.35
CA VAL A 183 -0.03 -16.48 -4.15
C VAL A 183 -0.67 -15.48 -5.10
N ALA A 184 -0.06 -14.29 -5.27
CA ALA A 184 -0.55 -13.31 -6.24
C ALA A 184 -0.58 -13.89 -7.66
N ILE A 185 0.48 -14.59 -8.07
CA ILE A 185 0.55 -15.27 -9.37
C ILE A 185 -0.53 -16.34 -9.51
N GLU A 186 -0.73 -17.16 -8.47
CA GLU A 186 -1.74 -18.21 -8.48
C GLU A 186 -3.14 -17.65 -8.67
N ILE A 187 -3.49 -16.60 -7.93
CA ILE A 187 -4.80 -15.95 -8.08
C ILE A 187 -4.91 -15.31 -9.48
N MET A 188 -3.88 -14.60 -9.96
CA MET A 188 -3.88 -13.98 -11.30
C MET A 188 -4.00 -14.99 -12.45
N LYS A 189 -3.60 -16.25 -12.27
CA LYS A 189 -3.80 -17.30 -13.28
C LYS A 189 -5.25 -17.70 -13.43
N ASN A 190 -6.03 -17.58 -12.36
CA ASN A 190 -7.40 -18.09 -12.29
C ASN A 190 -8.45 -16.97 -12.44
N VAL A 191 -8.10 -15.70 -12.21
CA VAL A 191 -9.01 -14.56 -12.28
C VAL A 191 -8.37 -13.35 -12.95
N ASP A 192 -9.20 -12.43 -13.45
CA ASP A 192 -8.77 -11.21 -14.13
C ASP A 192 -8.70 -10.03 -13.16
N LEU A 193 -7.60 -9.93 -12.42
CA LEU A 193 -7.33 -8.77 -11.57
C LEU A 193 -6.97 -7.54 -12.39
N ASP A 194 -7.33 -6.36 -11.88
CA ASP A 194 -6.94 -5.07 -12.44
C ASP A 194 -5.65 -4.56 -11.79
N ILE A 195 -5.46 -4.84 -10.49
CA ILE A 195 -4.36 -4.32 -9.69
C ILE A 195 -3.93 -5.31 -8.61
N VAL A 196 -2.64 -5.29 -8.29
CA VAL A 196 -2.07 -5.97 -7.10
C VAL A 196 -1.35 -4.94 -6.24
N LEU A 197 -1.73 -4.83 -4.97
CA LEU A 197 -0.95 -4.16 -3.94
C LEU A 197 -0.01 -5.19 -3.32
N LEU A 198 1.28 -5.07 -3.64
CA LEU A 198 2.33 -5.95 -3.13
C LEU A 198 3.15 -5.20 -2.08
N ALA A 199 3.22 -5.71 -0.86
CA ALA A 199 3.96 -5.08 0.21
C ALA A 199 5.31 -5.76 0.48
N GLY A 200 6.39 -4.94 0.48
CA GLY A 200 7.71 -5.33 0.95
C GLY A 200 8.50 -6.30 0.06
N ARG A 201 8.03 -6.66 -1.14
CA ARG A 201 8.64 -7.67 -2.03
C ARG A 201 9.29 -7.11 -3.30
N TYR A 202 9.30 -5.79 -3.45
CA TYR A 202 10.08 -5.10 -4.49
C TYR A 202 10.63 -3.79 -3.93
N THR A 203 11.69 -3.91 -3.16
CA THR A 203 12.37 -2.85 -2.41
C THR A 203 13.89 -2.97 -2.60
N LEU A 204 14.67 -2.03 -2.03
CA LEU A 204 16.12 -2.13 -2.03
C LEU A 204 16.65 -3.39 -1.29
N LEU A 205 15.87 -3.95 -0.35
CA LEU A 205 16.27 -5.13 0.43
C LEU A 205 15.72 -6.43 -0.12
N ASP A 206 14.55 -6.41 -0.75
CA ASP A 206 13.87 -7.60 -1.28
C ASP A 206 13.41 -7.33 -2.72
N GLN A 207 13.97 -8.06 -3.67
CA GLN A 207 13.62 -8.01 -5.08
C GLN A 207 12.91 -9.29 -5.57
N SER A 208 12.31 -10.07 -4.67
CA SER A 208 11.70 -11.38 -4.99
C SER A 208 10.59 -11.31 -6.04
N ALA A 209 9.88 -10.18 -6.12
CA ALA A 209 8.85 -9.97 -7.13
C ALA A 209 9.39 -9.84 -8.57
N GLN A 210 10.65 -9.41 -8.71
CA GLN A 210 11.24 -9.04 -10.01
C GLN A 210 11.26 -10.18 -11.02
N LYS A 211 11.50 -11.41 -10.55
CA LYS A 211 11.77 -12.57 -11.43
C LYS A 211 10.52 -13.19 -12.03
N LYS A 212 9.39 -13.11 -11.34
CA LYS A 212 8.16 -13.81 -11.76
C LYS A 212 6.93 -12.92 -11.75
N LEU A 213 6.61 -12.29 -10.60
CA LEU A 213 5.35 -11.57 -10.46
C LEU A 213 5.29 -10.33 -11.36
N LEU A 214 6.30 -9.49 -11.33
CA LEU A 214 6.29 -8.23 -12.10
C LEU A 214 6.25 -8.46 -13.63
N PRO A 215 7.05 -9.37 -14.22
CA PRO A 215 6.93 -9.72 -15.65
C PRO A 215 5.55 -10.29 -15.99
N TYR A 216 5.02 -11.19 -15.15
CA TYR A 216 3.69 -11.77 -15.37
C TYR A 216 2.57 -10.73 -15.28
N ALA A 217 2.65 -9.81 -14.31
CA ALA A 217 1.69 -8.70 -14.19
C ALA A 217 1.75 -7.76 -15.41
N LEU A 218 2.96 -7.49 -15.92
CA LEU A 218 3.14 -6.66 -17.11
C LEU A 218 2.51 -7.30 -18.35
N GLU A 219 2.75 -8.59 -18.57
CA GLU A 219 2.16 -9.39 -19.66
C GLU A 219 0.63 -9.37 -19.58
N ARG A 220 0.08 -9.57 -18.39
CA ARG A 220 -1.36 -9.57 -18.10
C ARG A 220 -1.98 -8.18 -18.08
N LYS A 221 -1.19 -7.10 -18.20
CA LYS A 221 -1.61 -5.71 -18.06
C LYS A 221 -2.27 -5.41 -16.71
N VAL A 222 -1.82 -6.10 -15.65
CA VAL A 222 -2.24 -5.84 -14.29
C VAL A 222 -1.34 -4.75 -13.70
N ASP A 223 -1.95 -3.76 -13.06
CA ASP A 223 -1.21 -2.70 -12.39
C ASP A 223 -0.62 -3.18 -11.07
N ILE A 224 0.59 -2.72 -10.75
CA ILE A 224 1.22 -3.02 -9.47
C ILE A 224 1.39 -1.73 -8.67
N THR A 225 0.87 -1.74 -7.44
CA THR A 225 1.23 -0.77 -6.42
C THR A 225 2.18 -1.43 -5.42
N ILE A 226 3.34 -0.81 -5.18
CA ILE A 226 4.30 -1.32 -4.20
C ILE A 226 4.13 -0.58 -2.87
N GLY A 227 3.72 -1.32 -1.84
CA GLY A 227 3.71 -0.86 -0.46
C GLY A 227 4.93 -1.35 0.33
N GLY A 228 5.10 -0.82 1.55
CA GLY A 228 6.17 -1.26 2.45
C GLY A 228 7.58 -0.97 1.93
N VAL A 229 7.77 0.09 1.16
CA VAL A 229 9.05 0.43 0.50
C VAL A 229 10.19 0.70 1.47
N PHE A 230 9.88 1.05 2.71
CA PHE A 230 10.88 1.19 3.78
C PHE A 230 11.10 -0.10 4.60
N ASN A 231 10.46 -1.22 4.21
CA ASN A 231 10.55 -2.51 4.91
C ASN A 231 10.36 -2.37 6.43
N SER A 232 9.19 -1.86 6.83
CA SER A 232 8.81 -1.59 8.23
C SER A 232 9.71 -0.56 8.95
N GLY A 233 10.48 0.23 8.20
CA GLY A 233 11.29 1.34 8.72
C GLY A 233 12.80 1.16 8.65
N VAL A 234 13.32 -0.06 8.44
CA VAL A 234 14.77 -0.29 8.39
C VAL A 234 15.47 0.51 7.28
N LEU A 235 14.81 0.79 6.15
CA LEU A 235 15.36 1.65 5.09
C LEU A 235 15.19 3.15 5.37
N ALA A 236 14.39 3.52 6.36
CA ALA A 236 14.30 4.91 6.81
C ALA A 236 15.38 5.25 7.85
N ASP A 237 15.70 4.28 8.75
CA ASP A 237 16.70 4.46 9.81
C ASP A 237 17.34 3.09 10.15
N PRO A 238 18.40 2.66 9.42
CA PRO A 238 19.04 1.36 9.58
C PRO A 238 19.95 1.31 10.80
N LYS A 239 19.38 1.06 11.97
CA LYS A 239 20.09 0.97 13.25
C LYS A 239 19.62 -0.24 14.07
N PRO A 240 20.39 -0.66 15.11
CA PRO A 240 19.93 -1.68 16.04
C PRO A 240 18.53 -1.35 16.60
N GLY A 241 17.63 -2.35 16.58
CA GLY A 241 16.23 -2.17 16.96
C GLY A 241 15.30 -1.72 15.83
N ALA A 242 15.81 -1.48 14.61
CA ALA A 242 14.94 -1.29 13.44
C ALA A 242 14.10 -2.54 13.17
N THR A 243 12.97 -2.36 12.49
CA THR A 243 12.04 -3.46 12.17
C THR A 243 12.07 -3.79 10.69
N PHE A 244 11.91 -5.09 10.38
CA PHE A 244 11.72 -5.67 9.06
C PHE A 244 10.56 -6.66 9.13
N GLU A 245 9.60 -6.59 8.22
CA GLU A 245 8.37 -7.41 8.24
C GLU A 245 7.63 -7.36 9.61
N TYR A 246 7.57 -6.17 10.21
CA TYR A 246 6.97 -5.91 11.53
C TYR A 246 7.65 -6.59 12.72
N LEU A 247 8.76 -7.29 12.52
CA LEU A 247 9.57 -7.93 13.54
C LEU A 247 10.93 -7.22 13.68
N PRO A 248 11.67 -7.43 14.78
CA PRO A 248 13.04 -6.92 14.88
C PRO A 248 13.89 -7.40 13.68
N ALA A 249 14.53 -6.48 13.00
CA ALA A 249 15.40 -6.79 11.87
C ALA A 249 16.66 -7.53 12.35
N SER A 250 17.12 -8.52 11.59
CA SER A 250 18.40 -9.18 11.83
C SER A 250 19.58 -8.23 11.57
N ASP A 251 20.73 -8.51 12.20
CA ASP A 251 21.95 -7.73 11.96
C ASP A 251 22.38 -7.74 10.50
N GLU A 252 22.10 -8.84 9.76
CA GLU A 252 22.38 -8.95 8.34
C GLU A 252 21.52 -7.97 7.50
N ILE A 253 20.22 -7.87 7.80
CA ILE A 253 19.32 -6.92 7.14
C ILE A 253 19.70 -5.48 7.44
N ILE A 254 20.01 -5.18 8.71
CA ILE A 254 20.46 -3.85 9.13
C ILE A 254 21.75 -3.49 8.39
N LYS A 255 22.73 -4.42 8.37
CA LYS A 255 23.99 -4.20 7.68
C LYS A 255 23.78 -3.97 6.18
N LYS A 256 22.96 -4.77 5.50
CA LYS A 256 22.66 -4.56 4.07
C LYS A 256 22.06 -3.18 3.82
N ALA A 257 21.13 -2.72 4.66
CA ALA A 257 20.54 -1.38 4.56
C ALA A 257 21.60 -0.28 4.79
N GLN A 258 22.52 -0.48 5.76
CA GLN A 258 23.62 0.44 6.04
C GLN A 258 24.63 0.51 4.88
N ASP A 259 24.97 -0.63 4.27
CA ASP A 259 25.91 -0.70 3.14
C ASP A 259 25.33 0.05 1.93
N ILE A 260 24.04 -0.14 1.61
CA ILE A 260 23.34 0.63 0.58
C ILE A 260 23.31 2.12 0.93
N GLY A 261 22.97 2.45 2.18
CA GLY A 261 22.93 3.84 2.64
C GLY A 261 24.29 4.54 2.58
N ALA A 262 25.37 3.84 2.94
CA ALA A 262 26.74 4.37 2.84
C ALA A 262 27.17 4.61 1.40
N PHE A 263 26.82 3.68 0.48
CA PHE A 263 27.09 3.85 -0.95
C PHE A 263 26.36 5.09 -1.50
N LEU A 264 25.08 5.21 -1.25
CA LEU A 264 24.26 6.34 -1.71
C LEU A 264 24.71 7.68 -1.11
N LYS A 265 25.10 7.68 0.17
CA LYS A 265 25.60 8.87 0.86
C LYS A 265 26.87 9.45 0.19
N ASN A 266 27.75 8.59 -0.31
CA ASN A 266 28.95 9.03 -1.03
C ASN A 266 28.62 9.76 -2.34
N LEU A 267 27.40 9.54 -2.87
CA LEU A 267 26.86 10.21 -4.05
C LEU A 267 25.91 11.37 -3.70
N GLY A 268 25.77 11.70 -2.40
CA GLY A 268 24.87 12.75 -1.94
C GLY A 268 23.38 12.39 -2.00
N ILE A 269 23.04 11.11 -2.09
CA ILE A 269 21.66 10.62 -2.25
C ILE A 269 21.14 10.09 -0.91
N PRO A 270 19.97 10.56 -0.41
CA PRO A 270 19.31 9.99 0.74
C PRO A 270 18.88 8.54 0.47
N LEU A 271 19.08 7.64 1.44
CA LEU A 271 18.59 6.24 1.35
C LEU A 271 17.08 6.18 1.14
N THR A 272 16.33 7.07 1.79
CA THR A 272 14.88 7.19 1.68
C THR A 272 14.43 7.58 0.27
N ALA A 273 15.14 8.48 -0.39
CA ALA A 273 14.86 8.85 -1.78
C ALA A 273 15.05 7.66 -2.74
N ALA A 274 16.14 6.92 -2.59
CA ALA A 274 16.36 5.70 -3.37
C ALA A 274 15.31 4.62 -3.07
N ALA A 275 14.95 4.41 -1.80
CA ALA A 275 13.94 3.42 -1.41
C ALA A 275 12.56 3.73 -1.99
N LEU A 276 12.14 5.00 -2.01
CA LEU A 276 10.87 5.43 -2.60
C LEU A 276 10.85 5.30 -4.12
N GLN A 277 11.99 5.54 -4.80
CA GLN A 277 12.03 5.56 -6.26
C GLN A 277 12.39 4.20 -6.87
N PHE A 278 13.04 3.31 -6.12
CA PHE A 278 13.46 1.99 -6.59
C PHE A 278 12.34 1.20 -7.28
N PRO A 279 11.12 1.11 -6.74
CA PRO A 279 10.07 0.31 -7.37
C PRO A 279 9.68 0.78 -8.76
N LEU A 280 9.86 2.05 -9.08
CA LEU A 280 9.51 2.62 -10.39
C LEU A 280 10.42 2.18 -11.52
N ARG A 281 11.49 1.43 -11.24
CA ARG A 281 12.37 0.84 -12.24
C ARG A 281 11.65 -0.18 -13.13
N HIS A 282 10.65 -0.88 -12.58
CA HIS A 282 9.91 -1.89 -13.35
C HIS A 282 8.63 -1.32 -13.94
N PRO A 283 8.36 -1.48 -15.26
CA PRO A 283 7.22 -0.87 -15.95
C PRO A 283 5.85 -1.42 -15.50
N ALA A 284 5.80 -2.55 -14.80
CA ALA A 284 4.56 -3.03 -14.19
C ALA A 284 4.09 -2.14 -13.03
N VAL A 285 5.02 -1.41 -12.37
CA VAL A 285 4.72 -0.60 -11.19
C VAL A 285 4.09 0.73 -11.60
N THR A 286 2.84 0.93 -11.18
CA THR A 286 2.05 2.13 -11.47
C THR A 286 2.19 3.16 -10.37
N SER A 287 2.18 2.74 -9.10
CA SER A 287 2.24 3.62 -7.94
C SER A 287 3.10 3.04 -6.82
N VAL A 288 3.67 3.92 -6.01
CA VAL A 288 4.36 3.60 -4.76
C VAL A 288 3.50 4.06 -3.59
N LEU A 289 3.17 3.15 -2.70
CA LEU A 289 2.35 3.42 -1.52
C LEU A 289 3.24 3.63 -0.29
N THR A 290 3.20 4.84 0.26
CA THR A 290 3.92 5.17 1.49
C THR A 290 2.96 5.46 2.64
N GLY A 291 3.30 4.98 3.83
CA GLY A 291 2.65 5.39 5.07
C GLY A 291 3.43 6.52 5.74
N SER A 292 2.70 7.45 6.34
CA SER A 292 3.26 8.53 7.15
C SER A 292 2.40 8.73 8.39
N ARG A 293 3.00 9.14 9.51
CA ARG A 293 2.29 9.38 10.77
C ARG A 293 1.82 10.83 10.92
N ASN A 294 2.48 11.75 10.23
CA ASN A 294 2.18 13.18 10.26
C ASN A 294 2.56 13.88 8.95
N SER A 295 2.12 15.11 8.79
CA SER A 295 2.36 15.94 7.60
C SER A 295 3.85 16.17 7.29
N LYS A 296 4.70 16.29 8.32
CA LYS A 296 6.15 16.47 8.14
C LYS A 296 6.82 15.25 7.49
N GLU A 297 6.47 14.05 7.95
CA GLU A 297 6.96 12.81 7.32
C GLU A 297 6.49 12.69 5.86
N LEU A 298 5.22 13.03 5.60
CA LEU A 298 4.68 12.99 4.24
C LEU A 298 5.40 13.97 3.30
N LEU A 299 5.61 15.21 3.74
CA LEU A 299 6.32 16.22 2.96
C LEU A 299 7.78 15.81 2.69
N ALA A 300 8.45 15.19 3.67
CA ALA A 300 9.78 14.64 3.48
C ALA A 300 9.77 13.50 2.44
N ASN A 301 8.81 12.58 2.52
CA ASN A 301 8.66 11.51 1.53
C ASN A 301 8.37 12.06 0.11
N MET A 302 7.55 13.10 -0.01
CA MET A 302 7.33 13.77 -1.30
C MET A 302 8.60 14.40 -1.85
N ALA A 303 9.37 15.11 -1.01
CA ALA A 303 10.64 15.73 -1.41
C ALA A 303 11.65 14.67 -1.87
N ASP A 304 11.78 13.56 -1.15
CA ASP A 304 12.65 12.44 -1.50
C ASP A 304 12.19 11.73 -2.78
N PHE A 305 10.88 11.58 -2.97
CA PHE A 305 10.33 11.00 -4.19
C PHE A 305 10.55 11.89 -5.43
N ASP A 306 10.55 13.19 -5.25
CA ASP A 306 10.74 14.19 -6.31
C ASP A 306 12.23 14.50 -6.58
N LEU A 307 13.13 14.03 -5.71
CA LEU A 307 14.57 14.23 -5.90
C LEU A 307 15.03 13.63 -7.23
N GLU A 308 15.74 14.41 -8.02
CA GLU A 308 16.33 13.92 -9.26
C GLU A 308 17.55 13.05 -8.94
N LEU A 309 17.45 11.76 -9.25
CA LEU A 309 18.53 10.80 -9.09
C LEU A 309 19.33 10.68 -10.41
N PRO A 310 20.65 10.45 -10.35
CA PRO A 310 21.44 10.12 -11.54
C PRO A 310 20.83 8.93 -12.31
N GLU A 311 20.82 9.00 -13.63
CA GLU A 311 20.22 7.96 -14.48
C GLU A 311 20.86 6.58 -14.28
N ASP A 312 22.18 6.56 -13.99
CA ASP A 312 22.99 5.36 -13.83
C ASP A 312 23.05 4.82 -12.40
N ILE A 313 22.36 5.47 -11.42
CA ILE A 313 22.43 5.09 -10.01
C ILE A 313 22.10 3.61 -9.78
N TRP A 314 21.11 3.12 -10.49
CA TRP A 314 20.69 1.72 -10.35
C TRP A 314 21.75 0.75 -10.86
N ASN A 315 22.39 1.07 -11.99
CA ASN A 315 23.49 0.27 -12.53
C ASN A 315 24.68 0.27 -11.56
N GLN A 316 24.99 1.41 -10.95
CA GLN A 316 26.06 1.49 -9.95
C GLN A 316 25.78 0.61 -8.72
N LEU A 317 24.52 0.58 -8.23
CA LEU A 317 24.11 -0.29 -7.13
C LEU A 317 24.14 -1.78 -7.52
N GLU A 318 23.76 -2.11 -8.75
CA GLU A 318 23.83 -3.47 -9.31
C GLU A 318 25.28 -3.96 -9.45
N ASP A 319 26.17 -3.12 -10.00
CA ASP A 319 27.58 -3.46 -10.18
C ASP A 319 28.34 -3.57 -8.85
N ALA A 320 27.89 -2.84 -7.83
CA ALA A 320 28.38 -2.99 -6.47
C ALA A 320 27.79 -4.24 -5.74
N GLY A 321 26.88 -4.98 -6.37
CA GLY A 321 26.23 -6.15 -5.78
C GLY A 321 25.26 -5.84 -4.63
N LEU A 322 24.82 -4.59 -4.52
CA LEU A 322 23.94 -4.13 -3.45
C LEU A 322 22.46 -4.39 -3.74
N ILE A 323 22.10 -4.48 -5.01
CA ILE A 323 20.77 -4.87 -5.50
C ILE A 323 20.89 -5.87 -6.65
N GLU A 324 19.83 -6.62 -6.93
CA GLU A 324 19.79 -7.53 -8.09
C GLU A 324 19.68 -6.74 -9.41
N LYS A 325 20.30 -7.27 -10.47
CA LYS A 325 20.15 -6.71 -11.82
C LYS A 325 18.71 -6.79 -12.28
N LEU A 326 18.23 -5.67 -12.85
CA LEU A 326 16.89 -5.65 -13.44
C LEU A 326 16.88 -6.53 -14.69
N SER A 327 15.97 -7.51 -14.71
CA SER A 327 15.63 -8.29 -15.91
C SER A 327 14.19 -7.94 -16.31
N LEU A 328 14.04 -7.37 -17.52
CA LEU A 328 12.74 -7.05 -18.12
C LEU A 328 12.33 -8.15 -19.09
#